data_09c1ae56093f3d22180363222f01f5ed
#
_entry.id   09c1ae56093f3d22180363222f01f5ed
#
_cell.length_a   1.000
_cell.length_b   1.000
_cell.length_c   1.000
_cell.angle_alpha   90.00
_cell.angle_beta   90.00
_cell.angle_gamma   90.00
#
_symmetry.space_group_name_H-M   'P 1'
#
loop_
_entity.id
_entity.type
_entity.pdbx_description
1 polymer ?
#
loop_
_entity_poly.entity_id
_entity_poly.type
_entity_poly.pdbx_seq_one_letter_code
_entity_poly.pdbx_strand_id
1 'polypeptide(L)'
;MRGVRLKCVSTRKFKTGAISLSLICPLDKKTAALNAVLPYVLRRGTASHPDMVSIEAYLDELYGARLEPVLRKRGEVQCVGFYADFIDEAFVGREAGIIEGVTELLGEMLLMPAISGGRLRRDYVETERDNLIADIRSELNDKRSYASQRLLENMCDRERYSVPKLGRLREAEKITVATLTNHYRSLLGCVPVEVLYCGSADPDRVARAVREALSGLPRREIQPIPESEVRYAPKGPVREFAETMDLTQARLSMGYRVGDAMRRPNRAALSVANAMLGGAPTSKLFMNVREKLGLCYYISSGLDSHKGVLLISSGVDADKLGEARAEIEAQIAALKAGAFEDWELETAKKCIVTAYLSACDSQPAIEAAYLDLELSGLELGPDDIAALSEEVSREDVMEVFRGLTLDSVFTLRNGGGDDVQ
;
A
#
# COMPACT_ATOMS: atom_id res chain seq x y z
N MET A 1 -25.30 -5.63 2.95
CA MET A 1 -24.85 -6.96 3.47
C MET A 1 -23.95 -6.74 4.69
N ARG A 2 -23.97 -7.67 5.66
CA ARG A 2 -23.14 -7.53 6.87
C ARG A 2 -21.64 -7.57 6.51
N GLY A 3 -20.87 -6.55 6.93
CA GLY A 3 -19.42 -6.46 6.70
C GLY A 3 -19.01 -6.26 5.22
N VAL A 4 -19.93 -5.85 4.35
CA VAL A 4 -19.64 -5.41 2.98
C VAL A 4 -20.01 -3.95 2.86
N ARG A 5 -19.09 -3.12 2.45
CA ARG A 5 -19.32 -1.72 2.10
C ARG A 5 -19.13 -1.52 0.61
N LEU A 6 -19.97 -0.70 0.01
CA LEU A 6 -19.86 -0.29 -1.38
C LEU A 6 -19.78 1.24 -1.42
N LYS A 7 -18.76 1.75 -2.08
CA LYS A 7 -18.61 3.16 -2.42
C LYS A 7 -18.70 3.33 -3.94
N CYS A 8 -19.56 4.25 -4.37
CA CYS A 8 -19.70 4.59 -5.79
C CYS A 8 -19.19 6.01 -6.02
N VAL A 9 -18.18 6.14 -6.87
CA VAL A 9 -17.68 7.42 -7.39
C VAL A 9 -18.27 7.62 -8.77
N SER A 10 -19.37 8.37 -8.82
CA SER A 10 -20.09 8.65 -10.07
C SER A 10 -19.37 9.72 -10.87
N THR A 11 -18.86 9.36 -12.04
CA THR A 11 -18.15 10.27 -12.94
C THR A 11 -18.32 9.89 -14.40
N ARG A 12 -18.34 10.87 -15.29
CA ARG A 12 -18.33 10.70 -16.76
C ARG A 12 -16.98 11.09 -17.38
N LYS A 13 -15.97 11.28 -16.56
CA LYS A 13 -14.63 11.73 -16.99
C LYS A 13 -13.91 10.67 -17.82
N PHE A 14 -14.18 9.39 -17.54
CA PHE A 14 -13.50 8.27 -18.15
C PHE A 14 -14.36 7.60 -19.22
N LYS A 15 -13.71 6.95 -20.20
CA LYS A 15 -14.35 6.05 -21.16
C LYS A 15 -14.50 4.64 -20.64
N THR A 16 -13.99 4.37 -19.45
CA THR A 16 -14.01 3.09 -18.75
C THR A 16 -14.75 3.21 -17.42
N GLY A 17 -15.33 2.11 -16.98
CA GLY A 17 -15.72 1.88 -15.60
C GLY A 17 -14.64 1.07 -14.89
N ALA A 18 -14.54 1.21 -13.58
CA ALA A 18 -13.66 0.38 -12.77
C ALA A 18 -14.39 -0.08 -11.50
N ILE A 19 -14.07 -1.29 -11.07
CA ILE A 19 -14.57 -1.86 -9.82
C ILE A 19 -13.45 -2.61 -9.10
N SER A 20 -13.29 -2.37 -7.81
CA SER A 20 -12.41 -3.17 -6.95
C SER A 20 -13.19 -3.86 -5.85
N LEU A 21 -12.72 -5.05 -5.47
CA LEU A 21 -13.19 -5.81 -4.34
C LEU A 21 -11.98 -6.18 -3.48
N SER A 22 -11.96 -5.72 -2.23
CA SER A 22 -10.85 -5.92 -1.30
C SER A 22 -11.33 -6.53 0.01
N LEU A 23 -10.75 -7.66 0.39
CA LEU A 23 -10.81 -8.26 1.73
C LEU A 23 -9.82 -7.52 2.62
N ILE A 24 -10.29 -6.96 3.72
CA ILE A 24 -9.44 -6.19 4.65
C ILE A 24 -8.96 -7.12 5.76
N CYS A 25 -7.74 -7.61 5.62
CA CYS A 25 -7.15 -8.61 6.48
C CYS A 25 -6.21 -7.95 7.51
N PRO A 26 -6.31 -8.25 8.81
CA PRO A 26 -5.28 -7.86 9.75
C PRO A 26 -3.91 -8.39 9.32
N LEU A 27 -2.88 -7.54 9.34
CA LEU A 27 -1.52 -7.96 9.04
C LEU A 27 -1.00 -8.86 10.17
N ASP A 28 -0.66 -10.11 9.85
CA ASP A 28 -0.19 -11.11 10.81
C ASP A 28 0.88 -12.00 10.23
N LYS A 29 1.90 -12.34 11.04
CA LYS A 29 3.07 -13.14 10.62
C LYS A 29 2.69 -14.52 10.06
N LYS A 30 1.59 -15.12 10.55
CA LYS A 30 1.17 -16.46 10.13
C LYS A 30 0.31 -16.46 8.88
N THR A 31 -0.37 -15.35 8.59
CA THR A 31 -1.36 -15.30 7.51
C THR A 31 -0.95 -14.42 6.34
N ALA A 32 0.07 -13.56 6.50
CA ALA A 32 0.46 -12.62 5.46
C ALA A 32 0.83 -13.30 4.12
N ALA A 33 1.58 -14.41 4.16
CA ALA A 33 1.92 -15.15 2.94
C ALA A 33 0.69 -15.89 2.34
N LEU A 34 -0.22 -16.39 3.19
CA LEU A 34 -1.49 -16.98 2.73
C LEU A 34 -2.38 -15.92 2.06
N ASN A 35 -2.45 -14.73 2.65
CA ASN A 35 -3.16 -13.59 2.07
C ASN A 35 -2.54 -13.18 0.73
N ALA A 36 -1.21 -13.15 0.65
CA ALA A 36 -0.49 -12.70 -0.54
C ALA A 36 -0.73 -13.63 -1.75
N VAL A 37 -0.75 -14.93 -1.54
CA VAL A 37 -0.91 -15.90 -2.63
C VAL A 37 -2.37 -16.07 -3.05
N LEU A 38 -3.32 -15.83 -2.14
CA LEU A 38 -4.72 -16.19 -2.33
C LEU A 38 -5.36 -15.57 -3.61
N PRO A 39 -5.29 -14.27 -3.88
CA PRO A 39 -5.96 -13.68 -5.05
C PRO A 39 -5.39 -14.22 -6.37
N TYR A 40 -4.12 -14.55 -6.42
CA TYR A 40 -3.49 -15.15 -7.59
C TYR A 40 -4.00 -16.57 -7.84
N VAL A 41 -4.18 -17.38 -6.80
CA VAL A 41 -4.79 -18.72 -6.90
C VAL A 41 -6.24 -18.64 -7.35
N LEU A 42 -7.03 -17.72 -6.79
CA LEU A 42 -8.44 -17.54 -7.15
C LEU A 42 -8.62 -17.05 -8.61
N ARG A 43 -7.69 -16.24 -9.11
CA ARG A 43 -7.67 -15.75 -10.51
C ARG A 43 -7.43 -16.86 -11.53
N ARG A 44 -6.86 -18.01 -11.12
CA ARG A 44 -6.53 -19.11 -12.02
C ARG A 44 -7.75 -19.85 -12.59
N GLY A 45 -8.90 -19.76 -11.94
CA GLY A 45 -10.12 -20.38 -12.42
C GLY A 45 -11.26 -20.37 -11.41
N THR A 46 -12.46 -20.45 -11.93
CA THR A 46 -13.72 -20.56 -11.17
C THR A 46 -14.46 -21.87 -11.51
N ALA A 47 -15.63 -22.06 -10.95
CA ALA A 47 -16.49 -23.21 -11.29
C ALA A 47 -16.99 -23.15 -12.72
N SER A 48 -17.33 -21.95 -13.24
CA SER A 48 -17.83 -21.75 -14.61
C SER A 48 -16.69 -21.55 -15.62
N HIS A 49 -15.56 -21.00 -15.17
CA HIS A 49 -14.38 -20.71 -15.98
C HIS A 49 -13.16 -21.42 -15.36
N PRO A 50 -12.94 -22.71 -15.69
CA PRO A 50 -12.05 -23.59 -14.93
C PRO A 50 -10.56 -23.27 -15.06
N ASP A 51 -10.17 -22.40 -15.98
CA ASP A 51 -8.79 -22.00 -16.23
C ASP A 51 -8.68 -20.54 -16.69
N MET A 52 -7.44 -20.03 -16.81
CA MET A 52 -7.17 -18.66 -17.21
C MET A 52 -7.62 -18.37 -18.65
N VAL A 53 -7.57 -19.38 -19.54
CA VAL A 53 -7.97 -19.19 -20.94
C VAL A 53 -9.47 -18.91 -21.02
N SER A 54 -10.27 -19.67 -20.28
CA SER A 54 -11.73 -19.47 -20.23
C SER A 54 -12.12 -18.16 -19.53
N ILE A 55 -11.35 -17.72 -18.53
CA ILE A 55 -11.54 -16.40 -17.90
C ILE A 55 -11.22 -15.27 -18.89
N GLU A 56 -10.09 -15.35 -19.59
CA GLU A 56 -9.72 -14.34 -20.59
C GLU A 56 -10.73 -14.29 -21.75
N ALA A 57 -11.20 -15.46 -22.23
CA ALA A 57 -12.24 -15.52 -23.26
C ALA A 57 -13.54 -14.83 -22.81
N TYR A 58 -13.94 -15.03 -21.54
CA TYR A 58 -15.10 -14.35 -20.98
C TYR A 58 -14.88 -12.83 -20.83
N LEU A 59 -13.69 -12.40 -20.41
CA LEU A 59 -13.34 -10.98 -20.34
C LEU A 59 -13.32 -10.32 -21.74
N ASP A 60 -12.93 -11.07 -22.78
CA ASP A 60 -13.01 -10.60 -24.17
C ASP A 60 -14.48 -10.43 -24.63
N GLU A 61 -15.39 -11.33 -24.23
CA GLU A 61 -16.83 -11.18 -24.46
C GLU A 61 -17.41 -9.94 -23.77
N LEU A 62 -16.81 -9.53 -22.64
CA LEU A 62 -17.11 -8.28 -21.94
C LEU A 62 -16.33 -7.08 -22.51
N TYR A 63 -16.11 -7.08 -23.83
CA TYR A 63 -15.43 -6.00 -24.58
C TYR A 63 -13.99 -5.76 -24.16
N GLY A 64 -13.26 -6.82 -23.82
CA GLY A 64 -11.87 -6.75 -23.39
C GLY A 64 -11.71 -6.15 -21.99
N ALA A 65 -12.63 -6.45 -21.11
CA ALA A 65 -12.48 -6.11 -19.68
C ALA A 65 -11.20 -6.74 -19.12
N ARG A 66 -10.60 -6.09 -18.13
CA ARG A 66 -9.40 -6.58 -17.46
C ARG A 66 -9.72 -6.86 -16.01
N LEU A 67 -9.09 -7.87 -15.45
CA LEU A 67 -9.25 -8.23 -14.05
C LEU A 67 -7.91 -8.71 -13.50
N GLU A 68 -7.40 -7.98 -12.49
CA GLU A 68 -6.09 -8.24 -11.91
C GLU A 68 -6.18 -8.47 -10.40
N PRO A 69 -5.39 -9.41 -9.86
CA PRO A 69 -5.23 -9.55 -8.42
C PRO A 69 -4.62 -8.31 -7.80
N VAL A 70 -5.09 -7.94 -6.61
CA VAL A 70 -4.59 -6.81 -5.83
C VAL A 70 -4.11 -7.27 -4.48
N LEU A 71 -2.90 -6.85 -4.12
CA LEU A 71 -2.33 -7.00 -2.79
C LEU A 71 -1.69 -5.69 -2.36
N ARG A 72 -2.22 -5.08 -1.30
CA ARG A 72 -1.67 -3.85 -0.73
C ARG A 72 -1.46 -4.00 0.78
N LYS A 73 -0.45 -3.32 1.30
CA LYS A 73 -0.27 -3.12 2.73
C LYS A 73 -0.59 -1.66 3.04
N ARG A 74 -1.44 -1.44 4.03
CA ARG A 74 -1.81 -0.12 4.53
C ARG A 74 -1.80 -0.14 6.05
N GLY A 75 -0.83 0.53 6.67
CA GLY A 75 -0.63 0.42 8.11
C GLY A 75 -0.56 -1.04 8.56
N GLU A 76 -1.44 -1.45 9.45
CA GLU A 76 -1.47 -2.80 10.04
C GLU A 76 -2.47 -3.76 9.38
N VAL A 77 -2.85 -3.48 8.11
CA VAL A 77 -3.72 -4.36 7.32
C VAL A 77 -3.12 -4.71 5.96
N GLN A 78 -3.54 -5.85 5.43
CA GLN A 78 -3.41 -6.23 4.02
C GLN A 78 -4.78 -6.12 3.36
N CYS A 79 -4.83 -5.43 2.22
CA CYS A 79 -5.99 -5.40 1.32
C CYS A 79 -5.73 -6.41 0.21
N VAL A 80 -6.59 -7.42 0.12
CA VAL A 80 -6.39 -8.59 -0.74
C VAL A 80 -7.63 -8.79 -1.61
N GLY A 81 -7.50 -8.83 -2.90
CA GLY A 81 -8.66 -8.99 -3.77
C GLY A 81 -8.38 -8.74 -5.23
N PHE A 82 -9.27 -8.02 -5.90
CA PHE A 82 -9.25 -7.83 -7.33
C PHE A 82 -9.58 -6.38 -7.70
N TYR A 83 -9.02 -5.96 -8.81
CA TYR A 83 -9.37 -4.74 -9.51
C TYR A 83 -9.75 -5.09 -10.94
N ALA A 84 -10.87 -4.58 -11.42
CA ALA A 84 -11.30 -4.73 -12.79
C ALA A 84 -11.54 -3.37 -13.44
N ASP A 85 -11.14 -3.22 -14.69
CA ASP A 85 -11.48 -2.10 -15.57
C ASP A 85 -12.13 -2.61 -16.84
N PHE A 86 -13.10 -1.87 -17.35
CA PHE A 86 -13.92 -2.26 -18.48
C PHE A 86 -14.44 -1.04 -19.23
N ILE A 87 -14.86 -1.21 -20.48
CA ILE A 87 -15.45 -0.12 -21.25
C ILE A 87 -16.74 0.38 -20.58
N ASP A 88 -16.93 1.70 -20.51
CA ASP A 88 -18.17 2.26 -19.98
C ASP A 88 -19.34 1.97 -20.94
N GLU A 89 -20.45 1.46 -20.42
CA GLU A 89 -21.64 1.07 -21.21
C GLU A 89 -22.28 2.22 -21.95
N ALA A 90 -21.95 3.47 -21.63
CA ALA A 90 -22.35 4.63 -22.42
C ALA A 90 -21.84 4.56 -23.89
N PHE A 91 -20.80 3.74 -24.16
CA PHE A 91 -20.20 3.59 -25.49
C PHE A 91 -20.68 2.34 -26.24
N VAL A 92 -21.23 1.34 -25.55
CA VAL A 92 -21.61 0.04 -26.16
C VAL A 92 -23.09 -0.32 -25.95
N GLY A 93 -23.79 0.41 -25.09
CA GLY A 93 -25.20 0.17 -24.73
C GLY A 93 -25.34 -0.63 -23.43
N ARG A 94 -26.40 -0.32 -22.67
CA ARG A 94 -26.68 -0.98 -21.37
C ARG A 94 -27.02 -2.46 -21.48
N GLU A 95 -27.53 -2.88 -22.62
CA GLU A 95 -27.84 -4.26 -22.95
C GLU A 95 -26.60 -5.15 -23.02
N ALA A 96 -25.42 -4.56 -23.09
CA ALA A 96 -24.15 -5.30 -23.05
C ALA A 96 -23.93 -6.01 -21.70
N GLY A 97 -24.56 -5.52 -20.60
CA GLY A 97 -24.52 -6.15 -19.28
C GLY A 97 -23.12 -6.26 -18.66
N ILE A 98 -22.21 -5.35 -19.00
CA ILE A 98 -20.79 -5.45 -18.64
C ILE A 98 -20.62 -5.38 -17.12
N ILE A 99 -21.35 -4.48 -16.44
CA ILE A 99 -21.27 -4.33 -14.99
C ILE A 99 -21.70 -5.61 -14.28
N GLU A 100 -22.80 -6.20 -14.72
CA GLU A 100 -23.31 -7.47 -14.20
C GLU A 100 -22.29 -8.58 -14.45
N GLY A 101 -21.79 -8.72 -15.67
CA GLY A 101 -20.80 -9.75 -16.02
C GLY A 101 -19.51 -9.63 -15.26
N VAL A 102 -18.94 -8.42 -15.12
CA VAL A 102 -17.70 -8.21 -14.33
C VAL A 102 -17.94 -8.46 -12.85
N THR A 103 -19.05 -8.00 -12.28
CA THR A 103 -19.36 -8.24 -10.87
C THR A 103 -19.66 -9.70 -10.60
N GLU A 104 -20.31 -10.41 -11.49
CA GLU A 104 -20.54 -11.85 -11.41
C GLU A 104 -19.23 -12.62 -11.39
N LEU A 105 -18.30 -12.32 -12.31
CA LEU A 105 -16.98 -12.94 -12.35
C LEU A 105 -16.18 -12.68 -11.06
N LEU A 106 -16.21 -11.45 -10.52
CA LEU A 106 -15.61 -11.14 -9.22
C LEU A 106 -16.23 -11.97 -8.08
N GLY A 107 -17.54 -12.12 -8.09
CA GLY A 107 -18.29 -12.97 -7.16
C GLY A 107 -17.91 -14.45 -7.30
N GLU A 108 -17.81 -14.96 -8.52
CA GLU A 108 -17.39 -16.34 -8.78
C GLU A 108 -15.95 -16.59 -8.31
N MET A 109 -15.00 -15.71 -8.63
CA MET A 109 -13.62 -15.85 -8.15
C MET A 109 -13.55 -15.93 -6.63
N LEU A 110 -14.37 -15.12 -5.96
CA LEU A 110 -14.36 -15.09 -4.50
C LEU A 110 -15.11 -16.27 -3.87
N LEU A 111 -16.25 -16.71 -4.44
CA LEU A 111 -17.17 -17.64 -3.80
C LEU A 111 -17.17 -19.04 -4.42
N MET A 112 -16.83 -19.15 -5.68
CA MET A 112 -16.84 -20.38 -6.47
C MET A 112 -15.53 -20.62 -7.24
N PRO A 113 -14.34 -20.55 -6.55
CA PRO A 113 -13.07 -20.82 -7.19
C PRO A 113 -13.00 -22.26 -7.71
N ALA A 114 -12.07 -22.53 -8.59
CA ALA A 114 -11.81 -23.88 -9.09
C ALA A 114 -11.40 -24.82 -7.94
N ILE A 115 -12.24 -25.79 -7.62
CA ILE A 115 -12.09 -26.74 -6.51
C ILE A 115 -11.98 -28.16 -7.03
N SER A 116 -11.09 -28.96 -6.42
CA SER A 116 -10.97 -30.40 -6.67
C SER A 116 -10.93 -31.15 -5.33
N GLY A 117 -11.81 -32.14 -5.15
CA GLY A 117 -11.90 -32.89 -3.90
C GLY A 117 -12.25 -32.02 -2.68
N GLY A 118 -13.03 -30.96 -2.86
CA GLY A 118 -13.43 -30.03 -1.80
C GLY A 118 -12.33 -29.06 -1.37
N ARG A 119 -11.23 -28.94 -2.12
CA ARG A 119 -10.10 -28.04 -1.85
C ARG A 119 -9.75 -27.26 -3.10
N LEU A 120 -9.07 -26.10 -2.93
CA LEU A 120 -8.47 -25.36 -4.04
C LEU A 120 -7.58 -26.30 -4.88
N ARG A 121 -7.55 -26.09 -6.18
CA ARG A 121 -6.78 -26.94 -7.09
C ARG A 121 -5.30 -26.94 -6.72
N ARG A 122 -4.73 -28.14 -6.64
CA ARG A 122 -3.33 -28.35 -6.20
C ARG A 122 -2.34 -27.64 -7.12
N ASP A 123 -2.50 -27.82 -8.43
CA ASP A 123 -1.62 -27.24 -9.44
C ASP A 123 -1.59 -25.69 -9.35
N TYR A 124 -2.73 -25.06 -9.08
CA TYR A 124 -2.83 -23.61 -8.91
C TYR A 124 -2.15 -23.15 -7.63
N VAL A 125 -2.39 -23.83 -6.52
CA VAL A 125 -1.78 -23.48 -5.24
C VAL A 125 -0.26 -23.65 -5.28
N GLU A 126 0.24 -24.75 -5.84
CA GLU A 126 1.68 -25.03 -5.91
C GLU A 126 2.39 -24.02 -6.83
N THR A 127 1.82 -23.74 -8.01
CA THR A 127 2.39 -22.74 -8.93
C THR A 127 2.45 -21.36 -8.31
N GLU A 128 1.35 -20.87 -7.71
CA GLU A 128 1.34 -19.52 -7.14
C GLU A 128 2.14 -19.41 -5.85
N ARG A 129 2.26 -20.48 -5.06
CA ARG A 129 3.22 -20.53 -3.95
C ARG A 129 4.65 -20.37 -4.46
N ASP A 130 5.01 -21.08 -5.51
CA ASP A 130 6.38 -21.03 -6.06
C ASP A 130 6.69 -19.66 -6.68
N ASN A 131 5.70 -19.03 -7.33
CA ASN A 131 5.77 -17.64 -7.77
C ASN A 131 5.98 -16.68 -6.60
N LEU A 132 5.19 -16.79 -5.53
CA LEU A 132 5.35 -15.98 -4.31
C LEU A 132 6.74 -16.13 -3.70
N ILE A 133 7.27 -17.35 -3.64
CA ILE A 133 8.63 -17.62 -3.14
C ILE A 133 9.67 -16.92 -4.03
N ALA A 134 9.51 -16.98 -5.35
CA ALA A 134 10.39 -16.30 -6.29
C ALA A 134 10.33 -14.76 -6.10
N ASP A 135 9.12 -14.21 -5.94
CA ASP A 135 8.92 -12.78 -5.69
C ASP A 135 9.59 -12.32 -4.39
N ILE A 136 9.38 -13.04 -3.29
CA ILE A 136 10.04 -12.73 -2.00
C ILE A 136 11.57 -12.77 -2.13
N ARG A 137 12.11 -13.75 -2.85
CA ARG A 137 13.56 -13.83 -3.09
C ARG A 137 14.06 -12.70 -3.97
N SER A 138 13.25 -12.24 -4.94
CA SER A 138 13.62 -11.16 -5.84
C SER A 138 13.68 -9.79 -5.15
N GLU A 139 13.01 -9.61 -3.99
CA GLU A 139 13.11 -8.37 -3.19
C GLU A 139 14.55 -8.05 -2.79
N LEU A 140 15.42 -9.04 -2.66
CA LEU A 140 16.87 -8.87 -2.43
C LEU A 140 17.58 -8.14 -3.56
N ASN A 141 17.04 -8.12 -4.78
CA ASN A 141 17.67 -7.49 -5.94
C ASN A 141 17.54 -5.95 -5.88
N ASP A 142 16.44 -5.43 -5.34
CA ASP A 142 16.28 -4.00 -5.07
C ASP A 142 16.83 -3.64 -3.69
N LYS A 143 18.11 -3.31 -3.64
CA LYS A 143 18.82 -2.98 -2.40
C LYS A 143 18.26 -1.76 -1.68
N ARG A 144 17.61 -0.84 -2.40
CA ARG A 144 16.95 0.33 -1.81
C ARG A 144 15.68 -0.09 -1.06
N SER A 145 14.81 -0.82 -1.70
CA SER A 145 13.59 -1.34 -1.09
C SER A 145 13.92 -2.31 0.05
N TYR A 146 14.91 -3.18 -0.15
CA TYR A 146 15.40 -4.09 0.89
C TYR A 146 15.84 -3.36 2.16
N ALA A 147 16.72 -2.35 2.04
CA ALA A 147 17.21 -1.59 3.20
C ALA A 147 16.06 -0.87 3.95
N SER A 148 15.11 -0.31 3.21
CA SER A 148 13.91 0.32 3.77
C SER A 148 13.02 -0.70 4.52
N GLN A 149 12.80 -1.85 3.93
CA GLN A 149 12.03 -2.94 4.53
C GLN A 149 12.71 -3.47 5.80
N ARG A 150 14.04 -3.71 5.77
CA ARG A 150 14.80 -4.19 6.93
C ARG A 150 14.76 -3.20 8.09
N LEU A 151 14.85 -1.89 7.78
CA LEU A 151 14.64 -0.86 8.81
C LEU A 151 13.27 -1.01 9.47
N LEU A 152 12.19 -1.10 8.67
CA LEU A 152 10.82 -1.19 9.20
C LEU A 152 10.60 -2.47 10.00
N GLU A 153 11.17 -3.60 9.58
CA GLU A 153 11.11 -4.86 10.33
C GLU A 153 11.76 -4.76 11.71
N ASN A 154 12.94 -4.11 11.78
CA ASN A 154 13.67 -3.90 13.02
C ASN A 154 13.02 -2.82 13.90
N MET A 155 12.62 -1.70 13.29
CA MET A 155 11.97 -0.59 14.00
C MET A 155 10.64 -0.99 14.63
N CYS A 156 9.87 -1.82 13.94
CA CYS A 156 8.53 -2.24 14.31
C CYS A 156 8.46 -3.72 14.75
N ASP A 157 9.54 -4.30 15.28
CA ASP A 157 9.68 -5.74 15.57
C ASP A 157 8.56 -6.31 16.45
N ARG A 158 7.96 -5.49 17.31
CA ARG A 158 6.86 -5.83 18.22
C ARG A 158 5.49 -5.41 17.72
N GLU A 159 5.40 -4.96 16.48
CA GLU A 159 4.17 -4.44 15.88
C GLU A 159 3.77 -5.29 14.67
N ARG A 160 2.48 -5.34 14.36
CA ARG A 160 2.00 -6.01 13.12
C ARG A 160 2.64 -5.40 11.88
N TYR A 161 2.91 -4.09 11.91
CA TYR A 161 3.52 -3.35 10.82
C TYR A 161 4.89 -3.90 10.37
N SER A 162 5.63 -4.61 11.23
CA SER A 162 6.89 -5.27 10.86
C SER A 162 6.74 -6.40 9.82
N VAL A 163 5.51 -6.88 9.60
CA VAL A 163 5.28 -7.98 8.67
C VAL A 163 5.35 -7.48 7.23
N PRO A 164 6.19 -8.07 6.36
CA PRO A 164 6.24 -7.71 4.94
C PRO A 164 4.91 -7.93 4.22
N LYS A 165 4.69 -7.16 3.15
CA LYS A 165 3.48 -7.26 2.31
C LYS A 165 3.27 -8.67 1.75
N LEU A 166 4.33 -9.32 1.29
CA LEU A 166 4.31 -10.69 0.74
C LEU A 166 4.36 -11.78 1.83
N GLY A 167 4.51 -11.39 3.10
CA GLY A 167 4.86 -12.32 4.17
C GLY A 167 6.35 -12.68 4.15
N ARG A 168 6.74 -13.69 4.91
CA ARG A 168 8.14 -14.13 4.98
C ARG A 168 8.36 -15.43 4.23
N LEU A 169 9.54 -15.62 3.66
CA LEU A 169 9.92 -16.81 2.89
C LEU A 169 9.58 -18.12 3.63
N ARG A 170 9.99 -18.22 4.91
CA ARG A 170 9.71 -19.38 5.74
C ARG A 170 8.22 -19.75 5.83
N GLU A 171 7.33 -18.74 5.84
CA GLU A 171 5.89 -18.97 5.92
C GLU A 171 5.31 -19.28 4.54
N ALA A 172 5.84 -18.68 3.48
CA ALA A 172 5.47 -19.00 2.11
C ALA A 172 5.79 -20.46 1.76
N GLU A 173 6.96 -20.96 2.16
CA GLU A 173 7.38 -22.36 1.95
C GLU A 173 6.49 -23.40 2.66
N LYS A 174 5.76 -22.99 3.71
CA LYS A 174 4.81 -23.86 4.44
C LYS A 174 3.41 -23.89 3.85
N ILE A 175 3.13 -23.11 2.80
CA ILE A 175 1.80 -23.07 2.18
C ILE A 175 1.51 -24.43 1.54
N THR A 176 0.38 -25.01 1.91
CA THR A 176 -0.16 -26.24 1.35
C THR A 176 -1.59 -26.00 0.86
N VAL A 177 -2.09 -26.90 0.02
CA VAL A 177 -3.52 -26.87 -0.42
C VAL A 177 -4.46 -26.84 0.77
N ALA A 178 -4.18 -27.60 1.81
CA ALA A 178 -5.04 -27.68 3.00
C ALA A 178 -5.00 -26.36 3.81
N THR A 179 -3.81 -25.82 4.07
CA THR A 179 -3.68 -24.57 4.84
C THR A 179 -4.29 -23.39 4.11
N LEU A 180 -4.08 -23.27 2.79
CA LEU A 180 -4.65 -22.19 2.01
C LEU A 180 -6.18 -22.32 1.88
N THR A 181 -6.70 -23.52 1.65
CA THR A 181 -8.16 -23.73 1.57
C THR A 181 -8.87 -23.40 2.88
N ASN A 182 -8.29 -23.81 4.02
CA ASN A 182 -8.86 -23.49 5.32
C ASN A 182 -8.81 -21.98 5.61
N HIS A 183 -7.70 -21.34 5.26
CA HIS A 183 -7.54 -19.90 5.40
C HIS A 183 -8.54 -19.12 4.55
N TYR A 184 -8.68 -19.46 3.28
CA TYR A 184 -9.67 -18.90 2.37
C TYR A 184 -11.09 -18.95 2.96
N ARG A 185 -11.53 -20.13 3.43
CA ARG A 185 -12.86 -20.29 4.04
C ARG A 185 -13.03 -19.45 5.30
N SER A 186 -11.98 -19.30 6.08
CA SER A 186 -12.00 -18.46 7.28
C SER A 186 -12.15 -16.98 6.92
N LEU A 187 -11.39 -16.49 5.93
CA LEU A 187 -11.43 -15.09 5.49
C LEU A 187 -12.84 -14.69 5.04
N LEU A 188 -13.47 -15.48 4.18
CA LEU A 188 -14.83 -15.19 3.69
C LEU A 188 -15.84 -15.00 4.81
N GLY A 189 -15.63 -15.70 5.95
CA GLY A 189 -16.55 -15.64 7.08
C GLY A 189 -16.42 -14.39 7.94
N CYS A 190 -15.22 -13.80 8.07
CA CYS A 190 -14.96 -12.88 9.17
C CYS A 190 -14.25 -11.57 8.82
N VAL A 191 -13.72 -11.38 7.60
CA VAL A 191 -13.06 -10.12 7.27
C VAL A 191 -14.03 -9.13 6.59
N PRO A 192 -13.86 -7.81 6.81
CA PRO A 192 -14.59 -6.79 6.07
C PRO A 192 -14.27 -6.87 4.57
N VAL A 193 -15.25 -6.53 3.74
CA VAL A 193 -15.11 -6.43 2.28
C VAL A 193 -15.42 -5.00 1.87
N GLU A 194 -14.46 -4.38 1.21
CA GLU A 194 -14.62 -3.06 0.61
C GLU A 194 -14.78 -3.22 -0.90
N VAL A 195 -15.84 -2.66 -1.45
CA VAL A 195 -16.07 -2.59 -2.88
C VAL A 195 -16.12 -1.12 -3.27
N LEU A 196 -15.33 -0.77 -4.28
CA LEU A 196 -15.37 0.58 -4.84
C LEU A 196 -15.70 0.48 -6.33
N TYR A 197 -16.66 1.26 -6.77
CA TYR A 197 -16.97 1.48 -8.17
C TYR A 197 -16.63 2.92 -8.56
N CYS A 198 -16.04 3.11 -9.73
CA CYS A 198 -15.79 4.42 -10.34
C CYS A 198 -16.21 4.40 -11.81
N GLY A 199 -17.23 5.17 -12.18
CA GLY A 199 -17.74 5.21 -13.55
C GLY A 199 -19.06 5.95 -13.69
N SER A 200 -19.71 5.83 -14.84
CA SER A 200 -20.93 6.58 -15.19
C SER A 200 -22.25 5.86 -14.86
N ALA A 201 -22.18 4.59 -14.42
CA ALA A 201 -23.38 3.80 -14.16
C ALA A 201 -24.15 4.29 -12.95
N ASP A 202 -25.45 4.01 -12.98
CA ASP A 202 -26.36 4.27 -11.85
C ASP A 202 -25.90 3.49 -10.61
N PRO A 203 -25.62 4.17 -9.47
CA PRO A 203 -25.19 3.55 -8.23
C PRO A 203 -26.12 2.43 -7.72
N ASP A 204 -27.42 2.58 -7.92
CA ASP A 204 -28.39 1.57 -7.48
C ASP A 204 -28.30 0.28 -8.33
N ARG A 205 -27.96 0.40 -9.61
CA ARG A 205 -27.69 -0.75 -10.49
C ARG A 205 -26.41 -1.46 -10.05
N VAL A 206 -25.34 -0.71 -9.82
CA VAL A 206 -24.07 -1.27 -9.30
C VAL A 206 -24.30 -1.97 -7.98
N ALA A 207 -25.07 -1.36 -7.07
CA ALA A 207 -25.38 -1.94 -5.77
C ALA A 207 -26.20 -3.24 -5.88
N ARG A 208 -27.09 -3.36 -6.86
CA ARG A 208 -27.82 -4.60 -7.14
C ARG A 208 -26.86 -5.67 -7.65
N ALA A 209 -26.05 -5.39 -8.66
CA ALA A 209 -25.11 -6.33 -9.25
C ALA A 209 -24.12 -6.87 -8.19
N VAL A 210 -23.53 -5.99 -7.38
CA VAL A 210 -22.62 -6.38 -6.28
C VAL A 210 -23.36 -7.22 -5.22
N ARG A 211 -24.62 -6.89 -4.89
CA ARG A 211 -25.40 -7.66 -3.92
C ARG A 211 -25.73 -9.05 -4.43
N GLU A 212 -26.06 -9.20 -5.69
CA GLU A 212 -26.33 -10.48 -6.35
C GLU A 212 -25.06 -11.33 -6.40
N ALA A 213 -23.96 -10.77 -6.90
CA ALA A 213 -22.66 -11.45 -7.00
C ALA A 213 -22.14 -11.95 -5.63
N LEU A 214 -22.39 -11.20 -4.55
CA LEU A 214 -21.94 -11.56 -3.21
C LEU A 214 -23.04 -12.21 -2.34
N SER A 215 -24.19 -12.57 -2.90
CA SER A 215 -25.34 -13.12 -2.14
C SER A 215 -25.01 -14.38 -1.35
N GLY A 216 -24.12 -15.23 -1.89
CA GLY A 216 -23.63 -16.46 -1.25
C GLY A 216 -22.51 -16.29 -0.24
N LEU A 217 -22.09 -15.05 0.07
CA LEU A 217 -20.94 -14.80 0.93
C LEU A 217 -21.23 -15.26 2.38
N PRO A 218 -20.53 -16.28 2.92
CA PRO A 218 -20.75 -16.76 4.28
C PRO A 218 -20.30 -15.70 5.28
N ARG A 219 -21.23 -15.24 6.14
CA ARG A 219 -20.92 -14.21 7.14
C ARG A 219 -21.13 -14.71 8.54
N ARG A 220 -20.06 -14.64 9.33
CA ARG A 220 -20.03 -14.91 10.77
C ARG A 220 -19.91 -13.59 11.54
N GLU A 221 -19.16 -13.57 12.60
CA GLU A 221 -18.75 -12.37 13.30
C GLU A 221 -17.65 -11.67 12.49
N ILE A 222 -17.93 -10.44 12.06
CA ILE A 222 -16.96 -9.64 11.28
C ILE A 222 -15.95 -9.05 12.26
N GLN A 223 -14.69 -9.34 12.03
CA GLN A 223 -13.59 -8.77 12.81
C GLN A 223 -13.46 -7.27 12.50
N PRO A 224 -13.24 -6.42 13.51
CA PRO A 224 -12.97 -5.02 13.27
C PRO A 224 -11.64 -4.86 12.51
N ILE A 225 -11.55 -3.83 11.69
CA ILE A 225 -10.28 -3.42 11.10
C ILE A 225 -9.38 -2.94 12.24
N PRO A 226 -8.15 -3.46 12.36
CA PRO A 226 -7.24 -2.99 13.40
C PRO A 226 -6.95 -1.50 13.26
N GLU A 227 -7.18 -0.75 14.31
CA GLU A 227 -6.73 0.63 14.38
C GLU A 227 -5.21 0.66 14.54
N SER A 228 -4.56 1.57 13.80
CA SER A 228 -3.13 1.77 13.97
C SER A 228 -2.85 2.51 15.27
N GLU A 229 -2.10 1.87 16.16
CA GLU A 229 -1.69 2.50 17.41
C GLU A 229 -0.66 3.61 17.13
N VAL A 230 -0.86 4.77 17.76
CA VAL A 230 0.16 5.81 17.81
C VAL A 230 1.35 5.28 18.64
N ARG A 231 2.50 5.23 18.04
CA ARG A 231 3.72 4.78 18.66
C ARG A 231 4.74 5.92 18.70
N TYR A 232 5.51 5.95 19.77
CA TYR A 232 6.61 6.88 19.96
C TYR A 232 7.93 6.13 19.89
N ALA A 233 9.00 6.83 19.55
CA ALA A 233 10.33 6.26 19.62
C ALA A 233 10.64 5.83 21.08
N PRO A 234 11.34 4.69 21.29
CA PRO A 234 11.74 4.26 22.59
C PRO A 234 12.59 5.33 23.30
N LYS A 235 12.42 5.46 24.61
CA LYS A 235 13.32 6.31 25.43
C LYS A 235 14.71 5.68 25.45
N GLY A 236 15.73 6.45 25.15
CA GLY A 236 17.13 5.99 25.15
C GLY A 236 17.86 6.29 23.83
N PRO A 237 18.99 5.64 23.59
CA PRO A 237 19.76 5.83 22.36
C PRO A 237 18.98 5.32 21.14
N VAL A 238 19.23 5.95 19.99
CA VAL A 238 18.71 5.51 18.70
C VAL A 238 19.16 4.06 18.43
N ARG A 239 18.26 3.21 17.99
CA ARG A 239 18.60 1.83 17.64
C ARG A 239 19.30 1.78 16.30
N GLU A 240 20.45 1.13 16.24
CA GLU A 240 21.26 1.04 15.03
C GLU A 240 21.37 -0.41 14.56
N PHE A 241 21.15 -0.62 13.28
CA PHE A 241 21.23 -1.92 12.64
C PHE A 241 22.09 -1.81 11.39
N ALA A 242 22.85 -2.86 11.10
CA ALA A 242 23.67 -2.92 9.91
C ALA A 242 23.69 -4.34 9.33
N GLU A 243 23.74 -4.43 8.03
CA GLU A 243 23.96 -5.66 7.27
C GLU A 243 24.98 -5.41 6.17
N THR A 244 25.62 -6.46 5.69
CA THR A 244 26.59 -6.42 4.59
C THR A 244 26.08 -7.19 3.39
N MET A 245 26.23 -6.62 2.20
CA MET A 245 25.91 -7.24 0.92
C MET A 245 26.93 -6.77 -0.13
N ASP A 246 26.98 -7.44 -1.26
CA ASP A 246 27.70 -6.95 -2.43
C ASP A 246 26.99 -5.70 -3.00
N LEU A 247 27.60 -4.52 -2.85
CA LEU A 247 27.06 -3.23 -3.19
C LEU A 247 28.15 -2.29 -3.71
N THR A 248 27.82 -1.49 -4.69
CA THR A 248 28.68 -0.36 -5.11
C THR A 248 28.56 0.85 -4.19
N GLN A 249 27.40 1.01 -3.53
CA GLN A 249 27.08 2.15 -2.67
C GLN A 249 26.32 1.67 -1.43
N ALA A 250 26.66 2.23 -0.29
CA ALA A 250 25.91 2.00 0.94
C ALA A 250 24.47 2.53 0.86
N ARG A 251 23.56 1.92 1.60
CA ARG A 251 22.20 2.40 1.79
C ARG A 251 22.02 2.84 3.22
N LEU A 252 21.58 4.07 3.40
CA LEU A 252 21.21 4.65 4.69
C LEU A 252 19.70 4.78 4.74
N SER A 253 19.07 4.13 5.71
CA SER A 253 17.65 4.25 5.99
C SER A 253 17.45 4.73 7.42
N MET A 254 16.67 5.81 7.61
CA MET A 254 16.39 6.40 8.92
C MET A 254 14.88 6.43 9.15
N GLY A 255 14.45 5.84 10.26
CA GLY A 255 13.03 5.70 10.61
C GLY A 255 12.63 6.60 11.77
N TYR A 256 11.61 7.41 11.53
CA TYR A 256 11.08 8.36 12.50
C TYR A 256 9.66 8.02 12.88
N ARG A 257 9.27 8.31 14.13
CA ARG A 257 7.88 8.30 14.58
C ARG A 257 7.34 9.72 14.57
N VAL A 258 6.12 9.88 14.05
CA VAL A 258 5.45 11.18 13.97
C VAL A 258 4.65 11.53 15.24
N GLY A 259 4.50 10.56 16.15
CA GLY A 259 3.85 10.76 17.45
C GLY A 259 2.40 11.28 17.32
N ASP A 260 2.07 12.30 18.12
CA ASP A 260 0.71 12.86 18.20
C ASP A 260 0.22 13.54 16.91
N ALA A 261 1.10 13.89 15.98
CA ALA A 261 0.70 14.43 14.68
C ALA A 261 -0.20 13.46 13.89
N MET A 262 -0.09 12.14 14.16
CA MET A 262 -0.95 11.12 13.58
C MET A 262 -2.42 11.25 14.02
N ARG A 263 -2.69 11.82 15.20
CA ARG A 263 -4.04 11.99 15.79
C ARG A 263 -4.82 13.18 15.21
N ARG A 264 -4.20 13.97 14.36
CA ARG A 264 -4.86 15.16 13.77
C ARG A 264 -6.01 14.73 12.87
N PRO A 265 -7.14 15.49 12.89
CA PRO A 265 -8.33 15.19 12.09
C PRO A 265 -8.03 15.15 10.59
N ASN A 266 -7.15 16.03 10.13
CA ASN A 266 -6.65 16.02 8.77
C ASN A 266 -5.14 15.69 8.79
N ARG A 267 -4.71 14.82 7.90
CA ARG A 267 -3.29 14.46 7.76
C ARG A 267 -2.58 15.29 6.69
N ALA A 268 -3.22 16.37 6.20
CA ALA A 268 -2.67 17.24 5.18
C ALA A 268 -1.34 17.86 5.63
N ALA A 269 -1.27 18.32 6.91
CA ALA A 269 -0.04 18.86 7.48
C ALA A 269 1.14 17.85 7.45
N LEU A 270 0.86 16.55 7.71
CA LEU A 270 1.88 15.50 7.58
C LEU A 270 2.37 15.33 6.15
N SER A 271 1.46 15.37 5.18
CA SER A 271 1.80 15.24 3.75
C SER A 271 2.62 16.43 3.26
N VAL A 272 2.21 17.66 3.63
CA VAL A 272 2.96 18.89 3.29
C VAL A 272 4.33 18.90 3.97
N ALA A 273 4.42 18.54 5.26
CA ALA A 273 5.71 18.43 5.97
C ALA A 273 6.64 17.41 5.31
N ASN A 274 6.13 16.23 4.92
CA ASN A 274 6.91 15.24 4.18
C ASN A 274 7.38 15.77 2.81
N ALA A 275 6.52 16.49 2.07
CA ALA A 275 6.92 17.13 0.81
C ALA A 275 8.04 18.14 1.01
N MET A 276 8.00 18.96 2.07
CA MET A 276 9.07 19.90 2.43
C MET A 276 10.37 19.20 2.79
N LEU A 277 10.30 18.06 3.50
CA LEU A 277 11.49 17.34 3.96
C LEU A 277 12.22 16.64 2.82
N GLY A 278 11.54 15.71 2.14
CA GLY A 278 12.20 14.86 1.14
C GLY A 278 11.23 14.22 0.14
N GLY A 279 9.94 14.59 0.16
CA GLY A 279 8.92 14.05 -0.73
C GLY A 279 8.76 14.79 -2.06
N ALA A 280 9.37 15.98 -2.21
CA ALA A 280 9.28 16.78 -3.43
C ALA A 280 10.68 17.10 -4.01
N PRO A 281 10.78 17.42 -5.32
CA PRO A 281 12.06 17.78 -5.95
C PRO A 281 12.73 19.05 -5.38
N THR A 282 11.96 19.91 -4.73
CA THR A 282 12.44 21.15 -4.09
C THR A 282 12.61 20.99 -2.57
N SER A 283 12.57 19.76 -2.07
CA SER A 283 12.64 19.45 -0.65
C SER A 283 14.02 19.75 -0.04
N LYS A 284 14.04 20.00 1.28
CA LYS A 284 15.28 20.29 2.04
C LYS A 284 16.35 19.22 1.83
N LEU A 285 15.99 17.94 1.90
CA LEU A 285 16.94 16.85 1.72
C LEU A 285 17.49 16.82 0.30
N PHE A 286 16.65 16.98 -0.71
CA PHE A 286 17.10 16.97 -2.10
C PHE A 286 18.03 18.16 -2.37
N MET A 287 17.61 19.38 -2.00
CA MET A 287 18.37 20.60 -2.31
C MET A 287 19.67 20.71 -1.52
N ASN A 288 19.69 20.36 -0.24
CA ASN A 288 20.84 20.58 0.64
C ASN A 288 21.77 19.36 0.68
N VAL A 289 21.25 18.14 0.87
CA VAL A 289 22.07 16.94 1.02
C VAL A 289 22.61 16.45 -0.33
N ARG A 290 21.73 16.41 -1.35
CA ARG A 290 22.10 15.89 -2.67
C ARG A 290 22.72 16.97 -3.56
N GLU A 291 21.99 18.05 -3.84
CA GLU A 291 22.43 19.03 -4.86
C GLU A 291 23.56 19.92 -4.35
N LYS A 292 23.43 20.48 -3.14
CA LYS A 292 24.40 21.45 -2.62
C LYS A 292 25.66 20.79 -2.09
N LEU A 293 25.54 19.72 -1.31
CA LEU A 293 26.68 19.06 -0.65
C LEU A 293 27.17 17.82 -1.39
N GLY A 294 26.40 17.27 -2.33
CA GLY A 294 26.81 16.10 -3.12
C GLY A 294 27.10 14.87 -2.26
N LEU A 295 26.37 14.70 -1.13
CA LEU A 295 26.61 13.62 -0.18
C LEU A 295 25.96 12.29 -0.59
N CYS A 296 25.01 12.33 -1.52
CA CYS A 296 24.26 11.14 -1.90
C CYS A 296 23.80 11.20 -3.37
N TYR A 297 23.60 10.02 -3.98
CA TYR A 297 23.08 9.89 -5.34
C TYR A 297 21.57 10.05 -5.40
N TYR A 298 20.90 9.56 -4.40
CA TYR A 298 19.46 9.80 -4.19
C TYR A 298 19.19 9.97 -2.70
N ILE A 299 18.17 10.75 -2.41
CA ILE A 299 17.58 10.87 -1.09
C ILE A 299 16.11 11.19 -1.24
N SER A 300 15.29 10.55 -0.41
CA SER A 300 13.86 10.83 -0.36
C SER A 300 13.31 10.53 1.02
N SER A 301 12.20 11.17 1.37
CA SER A 301 11.39 10.76 2.51
C SER A 301 10.04 10.23 2.05
N GLY A 302 9.54 9.20 2.74
CA GLY A 302 8.23 8.62 2.56
C GLY A 302 7.48 8.55 3.90
N LEU A 303 6.19 8.83 3.86
CA LEU A 303 5.32 8.82 5.03
C LEU A 303 4.28 7.72 4.90
N ASP A 304 4.24 6.79 5.86
CA ASP A 304 3.05 5.96 6.08
C ASP A 304 2.15 6.64 7.11
N SER A 305 1.13 7.34 6.60
CA SER A 305 0.18 8.09 7.43
C SER A 305 -0.76 7.19 8.24
N HIS A 306 -0.93 5.91 7.85
CA HIS A 306 -1.70 4.94 8.62
C HIS A 306 -0.95 4.46 9.85
N LYS A 307 0.40 4.46 9.79
CA LYS A 307 1.24 3.98 10.90
C LYS A 307 1.91 5.10 11.69
N GLY A 308 1.99 6.29 11.12
CA GLY A 308 2.74 7.37 11.71
C GLY A 308 4.25 7.13 11.70
N VAL A 309 4.74 6.56 10.60
CA VAL A 309 6.16 6.33 10.35
C VAL A 309 6.61 7.15 9.16
N LEU A 310 7.67 7.93 9.36
CA LEU A 310 8.39 8.62 8.29
C LEU A 310 9.73 7.92 8.08
N LEU A 311 9.98 7.53 6.84
CA LEU A 311 11.19 6.85 6.42
C LEU A 311 12.02 7.77 5.52
N ILE A 312 13.29 7.95 5.81
CA ILE A 312 14.26 8.58 4.91
C ILE A 312 15.14 7.47 4.34
N SER A 313 15.29 7.45 3.01
CA SER A 313 16.12 6.48 2.28
C SER A 313 17.12 7.22 1.41
N SER A 314 18.40 6.84 1.48
CA SER A 314 19.50 7.47 0.75
C SER A 314 20.54 6.45 0.28
N GLY A 315 21.11 6.71 -0.90
CA GLY A 315 22.28 5.99 -1.44
C GLY A 315 23.53 6.85 -1.30
N VAL A 316 24.48 6.43 -0.47
CA VAL A 316 25.61 7.24 -0.02
C VAL A 316 26.92 6.46 -0.21
N ASP A 317 28.01 7.14 -0.49
CA ASP A 317 29.34 6.51 -0.43
C ASP A 317 29.68 6.13 1.01
N ALA A 318 30.37 5.02 1.21
CA ALA A 318 30.57 4.45 2.53
C ALA A 318 31.32 5.39 3.51
N ASP A 319 32.23 6.18 2.99
CA ASP A 319 33.02 7.19 3.74
C ASP A 319 32.20 8.44 4.11
N LYS A 320 31.10 8.72 3.40
CA LYS A 320 30.22 9.88 3.63
C LYS A 320 29.00 9.58 4.49
N LEU A 321 28.80 8.34 4.95
CA LEU A 321 27.61 7.93 5.72
C LEU A 321 27.36 8.81 6.95
N GLY A 322 28.43 9.12 7.72
CA GLY A 322 28.34 9.95 8.93
C GLY A 322 27.94 11.40 8.61
N GLU A 323 28.54 11.97 7.57
CA GLU A 323 28.26 13.33 7.16
C GLU A 323 26.83 13.46 6.59
N ALA A 324 26.40 12.52 5.75
CA ALA A 324 25.05 12.50 5.21
C ALA A 324 24.00 12.39 6.32
N ARG A 325 24.22 11.52 7.31
CA ARG A 325 23.34 11.39 8.47
C ARG A 325 23.25 12.70 9.27
N ALA A 326 24.39 13.30 9.59
CA ALA A 326 24.44 14.56 10.35
C ALA A 326 23.69 15.67 9.62
N GLU A 327 23.86 15.78 8.30
CA GLU A 327 23.16 16.78 7.49
C GLU A 327 21.65 16.52 7.43
N ILE A 328 21.20 15.26 7.29
CA ILE A 328 19.77 14.91 7.36
C ILE A 328 19.17 15.36 8.70
N GLU A 329 19.84 15.07 9.81
CA GLU A 329 19.40 15.49 11.15
C GLU A 329 19.39 17.02 11.29
N ALA A 330 20.37 17.73 10.70
CA ALA A 330 20.42 19.19 10.68
C ALA A 330 19.25 19.81 9.90
N GLN A 331 18.87 19.25 8.74
CA GLN A 331 17.72 19.72 7.97
C GLN A 331 16.39 19.52 8.73
N ILE A 332 16.24 18.41 9.46
CA ILE A 332 15.07 18.19 10.32
C ILE A 332 15.06 19.19 11.48
N ALA A 333 16.20 19.45 12.11
CA ALA A 333 16.31 20.46 13.17
C ALA A 333 15.97 21.87 12.67
N ALA A 334 16.39 22.23 11.46
CA ALA A 334 16.04 23.48 10.79
C ALA A 334 14.51 23.61 10.59
N LEU A 335 13.85 22.55 10.11
CA LEU A 335 12.38 22.53 9.95
C LEU A 335 11.66 22.63 11.30
N LYS A 336 12.16 21.98 12.35
CA LYS A 336 11.64 22.12 13.73
C LYS A 336 11.72 23.57 14.25
N ALA A 337 12.78 24.26 13.91
CA ALA A 337 13.02 25.67 14.31
C ALA A 337 12.28 26.67 13.44
N GLY A 338 11.60 26.22 12.36
CA GLY A 338 10.95 27.10 11.40
C GLY A 338 11.92 27.81 10.45
N ALA A 339 13.15 27.30 10.30
CA ALA A 339 14.16 27.85 9.39
C ALA A 339 13.89 27.39 7.93
N PHE A 340 12.82 27.92 7.36
CA PHE A 340 12.44 27.74 5.97
C PHE A 340 11.70 28.97 5.44
N GLU A 341 11.77 29.19 4.15
CA GLU A 341 11.16 30.32 3.49
C GLU A 341 9.70 30.02 3.11
N ASP A 342 8.87 31.07 2.94
CA ASP A 342 7.46 30.90 2.59
C ASP A 342 7.27 30.20 1.25
N TRP A 343 8.17 30.44 0.29
CA TRP A 343 8.09 29.76 -1.02
C TRP A 343 8.29 28.24 -0.91
N GLU A 344 9.06 27.74 0.05
CA GLU A 344 9.24 26.30 0.28
C GLU A 344 7.95 25.66 0.75
N LEU A 345 7.24 26.30 1.68
CA LEU A 345 5.93 25.87 2.13
C LEU A 345 4.89 25.89 1.00
N GLU A 346 4.80 27.01 0.28
CA GLU A 346 3.85 27.16 -0.81
C GLU A 346 4.12 26.18 -1.97
N THR A 347 5.38 25.88 -2.25
CA THR A 347 5.75 24.88 -3.27
C THR A 347 5.35 23.47 -2.80
N ALA A 348 5.57 23.13 -1.54
CA ALA A 348 5.17 21.84 -0.98
C ALA A 348 3.65 21.65 -1.00
N LYS A 349 2.87 22.68 -0.62
CA LYS A 349 1.40 22.69 -0.74
C LYS A 349 0.96 22.41 -2.18
N LYS A 350 1.48 23.17 -3.14
CA LYS A 350 1.16 22.98 -4.56
C LYS A 350 1.50 21.59 -5.06
N CYS A 351 2.62 21.02 -4.59
CA CYS A 351 3.01 19.65 -4.93
C CYS A 351 1.95 18.64 -4.45
N ILE A 352 1.50 18.76 -3.20
CA ILE A 352 0.47 17.86 -2.64
C ILE A 352 -0.89 18.07 -3.32
N VAL A 353 -1.33 19.30 -3.49
CA VAL A 353 -2.59 19.64 -4.20
C VAL A 353 -2.57 19.04 -5.61
N THR A 354 -1.48 19.27 -6.36
CA THR A 354 -1.33 18.73 -7.72
C THR A 354 -1.36 17.20 -7.72
N ALA A 355 -0.74 16.55 -6.73
CA ALA A 355 -0.74 15.09 -6.64
C ALA A 355 -2.16 14.53 -6.43
N TYR A 356 -2.96 15.13 -5.54
CA TYR A 356 -4.34 14.71 -5.32
C TYR A 356 -5.25 15.01 -6.53
N LEU A 357 -5.15 16.19 -7.13
CA LEU A 357 -5.92 16.53 -8.33
C LEU A 357 -5.56 15.62 -9.50
N SER A 358 -4.27 15.35 -9.70
CA SER A 358 -3.82 14.40 -10.73
C SER A 358 -4.25 12.96 -10.47
N ALA A 359 -4.39 12.56 -9.20
CA ALA A 359 -4.94 11.25 -8.85
C ALA A 359 -6.39 11.11 -9.34
N CYS A 360 -7.17 12.22 -9.37
CA CYS A 360 -8.52 12.23 -9.93
C CYS A 360 -8.59 12.04 -11.46
N ASP A 361 -7.44 11.98 -12.16
CA ASP A 361 -7.35 11.67 -13.58
C ASP A 361 -7.10 10.18 -13.87
N SER A 362 -7.06 9.34 -12.84
CA SER A 362 -6.80 7.91 -12.95
C SER A 362 -7.74 7.11 -12.03
N GLN A 363 -8.54 6.20 -12.60
CA GLN A 363 -9.45 5.37 -11.81
C GLN A 363 -8.72 4.49 -10.77
N PRO A 364 -7.56 3.86 -11.05
CA PRO A 364 -6.79 3.16 -10.03
C PRO A 364 -6.30 4.07 -8.89
N ALA A 365 -5.95 5.34 -9.21
CA ALA A 365 -5.52 6.29 -8.18
C ALA A 365 -6.69 6.80 -7.33
N ILE A 366 -7.87 7.03 -7.95
CA ILE A 366 -9.12 7.32 -7.23
C ILE A 366 -9.45 6.18 -6.26
N GLU A 367 -9.42 4.95 -6.75
CA GLU A 367 -9.68 3.75 -5.93
C GLU A 367 -8.71 3.67 -4.75
N ALA A 368 -7.42 3.83 -5.00
CA ALA A 368 -6.40 3.78 -3.95
C ALA A 368 -6.59 4.91 -2.91
N ALA A 369 -6.92 6.13 -3.35
CA ALA A 369 -7.15 7.26 -2.46
C ALA A 369 -8.39 7.04 -1.56
N TYR A 370 -9.50 6.59 -2.14
CA TYR A 370 -10.69 6.31 -1.34
C TYR A 370 -10.50 5.13 -0.37
N LEU A 371 -9.79 4.07 -0.78
CA LEU A 371 -9.44 2.97 0.12
C LEU A 371 -8.57 3.45 1.29
N ASP A 372 -7.58 4.32 1.03
CA ASP A 372 -6.73 4.90 2.07
C ASP A 372 -7.52 5.76 3.06
N LEU A 373 -8.46 6.57 2.57
CA LEU A 373 -9.31 7.42 3.41
C LEU A 373 -10.27 6.58 4.26
N GLU A 374 -10.89 5.56 3.67
CA GLU A 374 -11.77 4.63 4.36
C GLU A 374 -11.06 3.88 5.50
N LEU A 375 -9.87 3.34 5.22
CA LEU A 375 -9.04 2.67 6.23
C LEU A 375 -8.53 3.62 7.32
N SER A 376 -8.50 4.92 7.04
CA SER A 376 -8.16 5.96 8.00
C SER A 376 -9.35 6.43 8.84
N GLY A 377 -10.56 5.94 8.54
CA GLY A 377 -11.80 6.41 9.18
C GLY A 377 -12.17 7.85 8.80
N LEU A 378 -11.73 8.34 7.66
CA LEU A 378 -11.99 9.69 7.17
C LEU A 378 -13.07 9.64 6.08
N GLU A 379 -14.16 10.35 6.31
CA GLU A 379 -15.25 10.54 5.33
C GLU A 379 -14.95 11.72 4.39
N LEU A 380 -13.77 11.68 3.74
CA LEU A 380 -13.25 12.72 2.85
C LEU A 380 -13.00 12.15 1.45
N GLY A 381 -12.92 13.03 0.46
CA GLY A 381 -12.43 12.69 -0.87
C GLY A 381 -11.05 13.28 -1.16
N PRO A 382 -10.43 12.92 -2.30
CA PRO A 382 -9.16 13.53 -2.73
C PRO A 382 -9.23 15.06 -2.84
N ASP A 383 -10.34 15.62 -3.32
CA ASP A 383 -10.53 17.06 -3.45
C ASP A 383 -10.55 17.75 -2.08
N ASP A 384 -11.16 17.10 -1.06
CA ASP A 384 -11.18 17.64 0.31
C ASP A 384 -9.77 17.68 0.90
N ILE A 385 -8.96 16.65 0.67
CA ILE A 385 -7.57 16.63 1.14
C ILE A 385 -6.73 17.67 0.40
N ALA A 386 -6.98 17.89 -0.89
CA ALA A 386 -6.31 18.95 -1.64
C ALA A 386 -6.62 20.33 -1.03
N ALA A 387 -7.89 20.61 -0.76
CA ALA A 387 -8.30 21.86 -0.11
C ALA A 387 -7.69 22.05 1.28
N LEU A 388 -7.71 20.99 2.12
CA LEU A 388 -7.07 21.04 3.44
C LEU A 388 -5.55 21.25 3.36
N SER A 389 -4.91 20.79 2.27
CA SER A 389 -3.47 20.99 2.07
C SER A 389 -3.12 22.44 1.74
N GLU A 390 -4.03 23.19 1.10
CA GLU A 390 -3.87 24.63 0.86
C GLU A 390 -3.92 25.46 2.15
N GLU A 391 -4.67 25.00 3.15
CA GLU A 391 -4.84 25.67 4.44
C GLU A 391 -3.69 25.44 5.43
N VAL A 392 -2.79 24.49 5.14
CA VAL A 392 -1.68 24.15 6.06
C VAL A 392 -0.81 25.37 6.33
N SER A 393 -0.66 25.74 7.59
CA SER A 393 0.13 26.87 8.03
C SER A 393 1.59 26.49 8.34
N ARG A 394 2.48 27.49 8.46
CA ARG A 394 3.85 27.33 8.93
C ARG A 394 3.89 26.62 10.29
N GLU A 395 3.01 27.01 11.21
CA GLU A 395 2.98 26.43 12.56
C GLU A 395 2.56 24.96 12.54
N ASP A 396 1.62 24.58 11.65
CA ASP A 396 1.23 23.17 11.48
C ASP A 396 2.41 22.29 11.05
N VAL A 397 3.24 22.79 10.12
CA VAL A 397 4.44 22.10 9.67
C VAL A 397 5.46 21.98 10.81
N MET A 398 5.73 23.07 11.52
CA MET A 398 6.65 23.08 12.65
C MET A 398 6.21 22.10 13.74
N GLU A 399 4.91 22.03 14.02
CA GLU A 399 4.37 21.12 15.03
C GLU A 399 4.54 19.65 14.61
N VAL A 400 4.37 19.33 13.33
CA VAL A 400 4.68 17.98 12.81
C VAL A 400 6.13 17.62 13.09
N PHE A 401 7.07 18.51 12.77
CA PHE A 401 8.50 18.25 12.98
C PHE A 401 8.88 18.21 14.46
N ARG A 402 8.27 19.02 15.34
CA ARG A 402 8.49 18.93 16.80
C ARG A 402 8.10 17.56 17.36
N GLY A 403 7.04 16.95 16.82
CA GLY A 403 6.64 15.59 17.16
C GLY A 403 7.50 14.50 16.58
N LEU A 404 8.30 14.81 15.54
CA LEU A 404 9.10 13.81 14.82
C LEU A 404 10.33 13.40 15.65
N THR A 405 10.44 12.10 15.93
CA THR A 405 11.51 11.53 16.74
C THR A 405 12.18 10.38 16.00
N LEU A 406 13.52 10.40 15.89
CA LEU A 406 14.31 9.33 15.32
C LEU A 406 14.20 8.08 16.21
N ASP A 407 13.74 6.97 15.64
CA ASP A 407 13.59 5.68 16.32
C ASP A 407 14.77 4.75 16.00
N SER A 408 15.03 4.55 14.71
CA SER A 408 16.00 3.55 14.27
C SER A 408 16.75 4.01 13.01
N VAL A 409 17.97 3.53 12.87
CA VAL A 409 18.81 3.68 11.68
C VAL A 409 19.24 2.30 11.19
N PHE A 410 19.15 2.07 9.89
CA PHE A 410 19.65 0.87 9.24
C PHE A 410 20.65 1.24 8.15
N THR A 411 21.79 0.57 8.14
CA THR A 411 22.81 0.72 7.11
C THR A 411 23.07 -0.61 6.40
N LEU A 412 23.00 -0.60 5.07
CA LEU A 412 23.45 -1.69 4.25
C LEU A 412 24.77 -1.27 3.63
N ARG A 413 25.86 -1.98 3.95
CA ARG A 413 27.24 -1.66 3.55
C ARG A 413 27.79 -2.70 2.60
N ASN A 414 28.81 -2.31 1.83
CA ASN A 414 29.57 -3.28 1.07
C ASN A 414 30.31 -4.21 2.05
N GLY A 415 30.13 -5.51 1.89
CA GLY A 415 30.99 -6.52 2.51
C GLY A 415 32.29 -6.54 1.72
N GLY A 416 33.21 -5.64 2.02
CA GLY A 416 34.58 -5.72 1.48
C GLY A 416 35.12 -7.14 1.72
N GLY A 417 35.69 -7.75 0.70
CA GLY A 417 36.21 -9.12 0.75
C GLY A 417 37.44 -9.28 1.64
N ASP A 418 37.27 -9.04 2.93
CA ASP A 418 38.27 -9.32 3.98
C ASP A 418 37.59 -9.91 5.21
N ASP A 419 36.96 -11.07 5.06
CA ASP A 419 36.69 -12.01 6.17
C ASP A 419 36.48 -13.42 5.60
N VAL A 420 37.51 -13.93 4.90
CA VAL A 420 37.75 -15.36 4.74
C VAL A 420 39.06 -15.65 5.45
N GLN A 421 38.99 -15.82 6.75
CA GLN A 421 39.94 -16.63 7.50
C GLN A 421 39.18 -17.55 8.46
#